data_9218d6832fbd935d2dd544b3ee94ae74
#
_entry.id   9218d6832fbd935d2dd544b3ee94ae74
#
_cell.length_a   1.000
_cell.length_b   1.000
_cell.length_c   1.000
_cell.angle_alpha   90.00
_cell.angle_beta   90.00
_cell.angle_gamma   90.00
#
_symmetry.space_group_name_H-M   'P 1'
#
loop_
_entity.id
_entity.type
_entity.pdbx_description
1 polymer ?
#
loop_
_entity_poly.entity_id
_entity_poly.type
_entity_poly.pdbx_seq_one_letter_code
_entity_poly.pdbx_strand_id
1 'polypeptide(L)'
;LEREGTICELDFYVFETACSDLSDWLKAGITPVRISSNFSKLHLRNEDFADRILNTLNKYEIDGKYIEIELTEVSDFDDTIAMQKFINIMRKNGIGVAIDDFGTGYSTLNVLKDYNINVVKIDKSLLNNIGKANSNDEIVLRNVVKMAQELNKAHPLAHSNTEQRDRRRLQRQ
;
A
#
# COMPACT_ATOMS: atom_id res chain seq x y z
N LEU A 1 9.11 20.13 6.68
CA LEU A 1 7.91 19.55 7.30
C LEU A 1 8.24 18.29 8.08
N GLU A 2 8.91 17.28 7.48
CA GLU A 2 9.27 16.04 8.17
C GLU A 2 10.12 16.26 9.44
N ARG A 3 11.01 17.25 9.44
CA ARG A 3 11.87 17.55 10.60
C ARG A 3 11.12 18.12 11.80
N GLU A 4 9.92 18.66 11.58
CA GLU A 4 9.12 19.33 12.62
C GLU A 4 7.95 18.48 13.13
N GLY A 5 7.80 17.24 12.63
CA GLY A 5 6.64 16.39 12.98
C GLY A 5 5.30 16.84 12.36
N THR A 6 5.26 18.01 11.74
CA THR A 6 4.06 18.59 11.14
C THR A 6 3.51 17.72 10.00
N ILE A 7 4.39 16.92 9.36
CA ILE A 7 3.97 15.99 8.31
C ILE A 7 2.97 14.97 8.83
N CYS A 8 3.17 14.44 10.04
CA CYS A 8 2.29 13.44 10.61
C CYS A 8 0.87 13.96 10.88
N GLU A 9 0.74 15.23 11.25
CA GLU A 9 -0.57 15.86 11.41
C GLU A 9 -1.23 16.11 10.06
N LEU A 10 -0.45 16.54 9.07
CA LEU A 10 -0.94 16.75 7.71
C LEU A 10 -1.43 15.45 7.07
N ASP A 11 -0.68 14.36 7.19
CA ASP A 11 -1.05 13.06 6.65
C ASP A 11 -2.42 12.61 7.21
N PHE A 12 -2.62 12.74 8.52
CA PHE A 12 -3.90 12.40 9.13
C PHE A 12 -5.02 13.35 8.76
N TYR A 13 -4.74 14.64 8.59
CA TYR A 13 -5.73 15.59 8.11
C TYR A 13 -6.24 15.23 6.71
N VAL A 14 -5.31 14.92 5.80
CA VAL A 14 -5.66 14.47 4.44
C VAL A 14 -6.42 13.15 4.46
N PHE A 15 -5.96 12.18 5.25
CA PHE A 15 -6.61 10.89 5.40
C PHE A 15 -8.04 11.01 5.96
N GLU A 16 -8.21 11.83 7.00
CA GLU A 16 -9.53 12.05 7.61
C GLU A 16 -10.50 12.75 6.64
N THR A 17 -10.00 13.70 5.85
CA THR A 17 -10.77 14.36 4.78
C THR A 17 -11.22 13.34 3.73
N ALA A 18 -10.32 12.48 3.26
CA ALA A 18 -10.66 11.43 2.30
C ALA A 18 -11.69 10.43 2.87
N CYS A 19 -11.58 10.09 4.16
CA CYS A 19 -12.56 9.25 4.85
C CYS A 19 -13.94 9.93 4.93
N SER A 20 -13.98 11.24 5.20
CA SER A 20 -15.24 11.99 5.21
C SER A 20 -15.94 11.95 3.85
N ASP A 21 -15.21 12.26 2.77
CA ASP A 21 -15.73 12.24 1.41
C ASP A 21 -16.22 10.84 1.02
N LEU A 22 -15.45 9.81 1.38
CA LEU A 22 -15.78 8.42 1.11
C LEU A 22 -17.07 7.99 1.83
N SER A 23 -17.24 8.42 3.10
CA SER A 23 -18.45 8.19 3.86
C SER A 23 -19.68 8.82 3.18
N ASP A 24 -19.54 10.06 2.69
CA ASP A 24 -20.61 10.77 2.00
C ASP A 24 -21.00 10.08 0.69
N TRP A 25 -20.03 9.59 -0.08
CA TRP A 25 -20.30 8.80 -1.28
C TRP A 25 -21.05 7.50 -0.97
N LEU A 26 -20.63 6.78 0.05
CA LEU A 26 -21.30 5.55 0.47
C LEU A 26 -22.73 5.81 0.92
N LYS A 27 -22.98 6.88 1.70
CA LYS A 27 -24.35 7.31 2.12
C LYS A 27 -25.21 7.73 0.94
N ALA A 28 -24.60 8.29 -0.11
CA ALA A 28 -25.29 8.63 -1.36
C ALA A 28 -25.54 7.40 -2.27
N GLY A 29 -25.17 6.19 -1.85
CA GLY A 29 -25.35 4.96 -2.61
C GLY A 29 -24.33 4.78 -3.76
N ILE A 30 -23.27 5.58 -3.77
CA ILE A 30 -22.19 5.47 -4.76
C ILE A 30 -21.23 4.38 -4.28
N THR A 31 -20.90 3.43 -5.14
CA THR A 31 -19.86 2.43 -4.87
C THR A 31 -18.50 3.06 -5.20
N PRO A 32 -17.68 3.42 -4.20
CA PRO A 32 -16.41 4.07 -4.46
C PRO A 32 -15.34 3.08 -4.93
N VAL A 33 -14.31 3.60 -5.58
CA VAL A 33 -13.04 2.90 -5.79
C VAL A 33 -12.20 2.95 -4.51
N ARG A 34 -11.18 2.11 -4.42
CA ARG A 34 -10.20 2.19 -3.34
C ARG A 34 -9.44 3.50 -3.41
N ILE A 35 -9.29 4.17 -2.26
CA ILE A 35 -8.52 5.39 -2.12
C ILE A 35 -7.17 5.05 -1.48
N SER A 36 -6.10 5.51 -2.10
CA SER A 36 -4.76 5.45 -1.55
C SER A 36 -4.43 6.74 -0.79
N SER A 37 -3.85 6.61 0.39
CA SER A 37 -3.39 7.72 1.21
C SER A 37 -1.92 7.56 1.58
N ASN A 38 -1.13 8.58 1.29
CA ASN A 38 0.29 8.62 1.62
C ASN A 38 0.50 8.96 3.09
N PHE A 39 1.40 8.22 3.73
CA PHE A 39 1.85 8.49 5.10
C PHE A 39 3.37 8.48 5.16
N SER A 40 3.94 9.43 5.89
CA SER A 40 5.37 9.43 6.19
C SER A 40 5.75 8.21 7.03
N LYS A 41 6.89 7.59 6.72
CA LYS A 41 7.44 6.51 7.54
C LYS A 41 7.68 6.89 9.00
N LEU A 42 7.74 8.17 9.34
CA LEU A 42 7.85 8.66 10.70
C LEU A 42 6.72 8.16 11.60
N HIS A 43 5.55 7.89 11.05
CA HIS A 43 4.43 7.30 11.77
C HIS A 43 4.73 5.91 12.36
N LEU A 44 5.63 5.13 11.74
CA LEU A 44 6.00 3.79 12.22
C LEU A 44 6.69 3.81 13.60
N ARG A 45 7.22 4.95 14.01
CA ARG A 45 7.80 5.16 15.33
C ARG A 45 6.76 5.41 16.42
N ASN A 46 5.51 5.59 16.01
CA ASN A 46 4.40 5.80 16.94
C ASN A 46 3.57 4.52 17.06
N GLU A 47 3.53 3.95 18.25
CA GLU A 47 2.79 2.71 18.51
C GLU A 47 1.28 2.84 18.23
N ASP A 48 0.73 4.05 18.36
CA ASP A 48 -0.70 4.33 18.13
C ASP A 48 -1.07 4.49 16.65
N PHE A 49 -0.12 4.43 15.73
CA PHE A 49 -0.35 4.72 14.31
C PHE A 49 -1.46 3.85 13.71
N ALA A 50 -1.36 2.54 13.90
CA ALA A 50 -2.36 1.60 13.38
C ALA A 50 -3.74 1.84 14.00
N ASP A 51 -3.81 2.05 15.31
CA ASP A 51 -5.06 2.28 16.03
C ASP A 51 -5.72 3.59 15.59
N ARG A 52 -4.94 4.63 15.34
CA ARG A 52 -5.45 5.90 14.85
C ARG A 52 -6.12 5.76 13.47
N ILE A 53 -5.52 4.98 12.56
CA ILE A 53 -6.14 4.67 11.26
C ILE A 53 -7.46 3.92 11.48
N LEU A 54 -7.46 2.86 12.28
CA LEU A 54 -8.66 2.05 12.52
C LEU A 54 -9.78 2.86 13.18
N ASN A 55 -9.44 3.71 14.15
CA ASN A 55 -10.38 4.60 14.80
C ASN A 55 -10.99 5.62 13.83
N THR A 56 -10.19 6.13 12.88
CA THR A 56 -10.68 7.02 11.82
C THR A 56 -11.69 6.29 10.92
N LEU A 57 -11.37 5.07 10.48
CA LEU A 57 -12.30 4.29 9.65
C LEU A 57 -13.61 3.98 10.40
N ASN A 58 -13.51 3.60 11.67
CA ASN A 58 -14.69 3.36 12.52
C ASN A 58 -15.54 4.62 12.69
N LYS A 59 -14.90 5.79 12.92
CA LYS A 59 -15.59 7.08 13.04
C LYS A 59 -16.46 7.42 11.81
N TYR A 60 -15.95 7.08 10.62
CA TYR A 60 -16.63 7.38 9.35
C TYR A 60 -17.39 6.17 8.77
N GLU A 61 -17.45 5.04 9.49
CA GLU A 61 -18.15 3.81 9.10
C GLU A 61 -17.65 3.25 7.75
N ILE A 62 -16.31 3.25 7.53
CA ILE A 62 -15.68 2.82 6.28
C ILE A 62 -15.11 1.41 6.43
N ASP A 63 -15.45 0.53 5.48
CA ASP A 63 -14.83 -0.79 5.34
C ASP A 63 -13.39 -0.64 4.83
N GLY A 64 -12.44 -1.32 5.47
CA GLY A 64 -11.01 -1.28 5.11
C GLY A 64 -10.71 -1.59 3.66
N LYS A 65 -11.59 -2.34 2.95
CA LYS A 65 -11.42 -2.66 1.52
C LYS A 65 -11.35 -1.43 0.60
N TYR A 66 -11.87 -0.30 1.06
CA TYR A 66 -11.86 0.96 0.30
C TYR A 66 -10.60 1.79 0.53
N ILE A 67 -9.71 1.34 1.41
CA ILE A 67 -8.50 2.09 1.79
C ILE A 67 -7.24 1.31 1.43
N GLU A 68 -6.24 2.06 0.97
CA GLU A 68 -4.86 1.64 0.82
C GLU A 68 -3.95 2.67 1.47
N ILE A 69 -3.06 2.21 2.35
CA ILE A 69 -2.04 3.07 2.97
C ILE A 69 -0.75 2.93 2.18
N GLU A 70 -0.19 4.05 1.75
CA GLU A 70 1.07 4.11 1.03
C GLU A 70 2.17 4.61 1.95
N LEU A 71 3.26 3.85 2.02
CA LEU A 71 4.44 4.18 2.80
C LEU A 71 5.68 4.12 1.91
N THR A 72 6.62 5.04 2.11
CA THR A 72 7.91 4.98 1.43
C THR A 72 8.77 3.84 1.98
N GLU A 73 9.72 3.36 1.18
CA GLU A 73 10.67 2.32 1.58
C GLU A 73 11.42 2.69 2.87
N VAL A 74 11.57 1.73 3.79
CA VAL A 74 12.34 1.89 5.03
C VAL A 74 13.66 1.13 4.94
N SER A 75 14.73 1.73 5.47
CA SER A 75 16.09 1.17 5.42
C SER A 75 16.59 0.71 6.79
N ASP A 76 16.05 1.21 7.89
CA ASP A 76 16.48 0.91 9.24
C ASP A 76 15.83 -0.36 9.77
N PHE A 77 16.57 -1.17 10.54
CA PHE A 77 16.09 -2.46 11.05
C PHE A 77 14.89 -2.32 11.99
N ASP A 78 14.91 -1.32 12.87
CA ASP A 78 13.78 -1.08 13.81
C ASP A 78 12.53 -0.63 13.08
N ASP A 79 12.67 0.20 12.05
CA ASP A 79 11.57 0.61 11.19
C ASP A 79 11.01 -0.60 10.39
N THR A 80 11.85 -1.58 10.06
CA THR A 80 11.47 -2.84 9.40
C THR A 80 10.50 -3.66 10.25
N ILE A 81 10.80 -3.84 11.55
CA ILE A 81 9.93 -4.58 12.48
C ILE A 81 8.60 -3.85 12.67
N ALA A 82 8.65 -2.53 12.84
CA ALA A 82 7.46 -1.69 12.99
C ALA A 82 6.57 -1.76 11.74
N MET A 83 7.18 -1.69 10.55
CA MET A 83 6.51 -1.83 9.27
C MET A 83 5.80 -3.18 9.15
N GLN A 84 6.46 -4.28 9.50
CA GLN A 84 5.87 -5.62 9.43
C GLN A 84 4.67 -5.77 10.38
N LYS A 85 4.77 -5.25 11.61
CA LYS A 85 3.65 -5.21 12.55
C LYS A 85 2.48 -4.42 11.98
N PHE A 86 2.76 -3.23 11.46
CA PHE A 86 1.77 -2.35 10.85
C PHE A 86 1.04 -3.04 9.68
N ILE A 87 1.78 -3.60 8.73
CA ILE A 87 1.21 -4.32 7.57
C ILE A 87 0.29 -5.45 8.03
N ASN A 88 0.71 -6.22 9.03
CA ASN A 88 -0.11 -7.33 9.56
C ASN A 88 -1.41 -6.84 10.19
N ILE A 89 -1.40 -5.70 10.90
CA ILE A 89 -2.61 -5.10 11.50
C ILE A 89 -3.54 -4.60 10.39
N MET A 90 -3.02 -3.83 9.43
CA MET A 90 -3.81 -3.31 8.31
C MET A 90 -4.49 -4.44 7.53
N ARG A 91 -3.73 -5.47 7.19
CA ARG A 91 -4.24 -6.63 6.46
C ARG A 91 -5.35 -7.38 7.20
N LYS A 92 -5.22 -7.59 8.51
CA LYS A 92 -6.27 -8.22 9.34
C LYS A 92 -7.59 -7.44 9.30
N ASN A 93 -7.52 -6.15 9.04
CA ASN A 93 -8.67 -5.26 8.94
C ASN A 93 -9.10 -4.97 7.49
N GLY A 94 -8.59 -5.72 6.51
CA GLY A 94 -8.96 -5.59 5.10
C GLY A 94 -8.38 -4.37 4.39
N ILE A 95 -7.47 -3.62 5.04
CA ILE A 95 -6.84 -2.42 4.51
C ILE A 95 -5.64 -2.81 3.65
N GLY A 96 -5.54 -2.25 2.43
CA GLY A 96 -4.37 -2.42 1.56
C GLY A 96 -3.17 -1.67 2.10
N VAL A 97 -1.96 -2.22 1.87
CA VAL A 97 -0.71 -1.49 2.08
C VAL A 97 0.13 -1.55 0.82
N ALA A 98 0.58 -0.40 0.37
CA ALA A 98 1.49 -0.23 -0.76
C ALA A 98 2.83 0.33 -0.28
N ILE A 99 3.91 -0.14 -0.88
CA ILE A 99 5.23 0.48 -0.74
C ILE A 99 5.46 1.36 -1.96
N ASP A 100 5.73 2.63 -1.70
CA ASP A 100 6.04 3.63 -2.73
C ASP A 100 7.55 3.80 -2.90
N ASP A 101 7.95 4.42 -4.02
CA ASP A 101 9.34 4.70 -4.40
C ASP A 101 10.26 3.46 -4.40
N PHE A 102 9.69 2.28 -4.68
CA PHE A 102 10.47 1.03 -4.70
C PHE A 102 11.59 1.07 -5.73
N GLY A 103 12.81 0.83 -5.26
CA GLY A 103 14.01 0.78 -6.11
C GLY A 103 14.93 1.99 -5.97
N THR A 104 14.58 2.96 -5.13
CA THR A 104 15.43 4.12 -4.84
C THR A 104 16.41 3.87 -3.68
N GLY A 105 16.16 2.85 -2.84
CA GLY A 105 16.90 2.53 -1.63
C GLY A 105 17.74 1.25 -1.72
N TYR A 106 18.55 1.00 -0.68
CA TYR A 106 19.45 -0.17 -0.58
C TYR A 106 18.77 -1.46 -0.11
N SER A 107 17.52 -1.40 0.37
CA SER A 107 16.82 -2.52 1.04
C SER A 107 15.78 -3.22 0.21
N THR A 108 15.67 -2.90 -1.05
CA THR A 108 14.57 -3.23 -1.98
C THR A 108 14.17 -4.72 -1.99
N LEU A 109 15.10 -5.65 -1.94
CA LEU A 109 14.80 -7.08 -2.03
C LEU A 109 14.30 -7.68 -0.71
N ASN A 110 14.77 -7.17 0.43
CA ASN A 110 14.30 -7.62 1.74
C ASN A 110 12.84 -7.23 1.97
N VAL A 111 12.45 -6.06 1.51
CA VAL A 111 11.05 -5.59 1.56
C VAL A 111 10.12 -6.57 0.85
N LEU A 112 10.48 -7.03 -0.34
CA LEU A 112 9.67 -8.00 -1.10
C LEU A 112 9.64 -9.38 -0.45
N LYS A 113 10.73 -9.80 0.18
CA LYS A 113 10.85 -11.11 0.82
C LYS A 113 10.12 -11.17 2.16
N ASP A 114 10.29 -10.13 2.98
CA ASP A 114 9.91 -10.15 4.38
C ASP A 114 8.50 -9.59 4.63
N TYR A 115 7.98 -8.80 3.68
CA TYR A 115 6.67 -8.20 3.80
C TYR A 115 5.65 -8.84 2.86
N ASN A 116 4.52 -9.21 3.42
CA ASN A 116 3.36 -9.65 2.65
C ASN A 116 2.56 -8.43 2.17
N ILE A 117 3.11 -7.70 1.20
CA ILE A 117 2.60 -6.44 0.69
C ILE A 117 1.61 -6.68 -0.44
N ASN A 118 0.56 -5.86 -0.53
CA ASN A 118 -0.45 -5.93 -1.59
C ASN A 118 0.04 -5.34 -2.91
N VAL A 119 0.73 -4.20 -2.83
CA VAL A 119 1.14 -3.40 -3.97
C VAL A 119 2.54 -2.87 -3.75
N VAL A 120 3.36 -2.93 -4.79
CA VAL A 120 4.67 -2.29 -4.86
C VAL A 120 4.64 -1.30 -6.01
N LYS A 121 4.85 -0.03 -5.72
CA LYS A 121 4.94 1.04 -6.70
C LYS A 121 6.39 1.24 -7.10
N ILE A 122 6.69 0.89 -8.34
CA ILE A 122 8.05 1.01 -8.88
C ILE A 122 8.33 2.47 -9.18
N ASP A 123 9.42 3.01 -8.62
CA ASP A 123 9.82 4.38 -8.93
C ASP A 123 10.22 4.53 -10.40
N LYS A 124 9.91 5.70 -10.95
CA LYS A 124 10.21 6.04 -12.35
C LYS A 124 11.71 6.01 -12.69
N SER A 125 12.62 6.14 -11.72
CA SER A 125 14.06 6.06 -11.96
C SER A 125 14.48 4.71 -12.55
N LEU A 126 13.80 3.61 -12.18
CA LEU A 126 14.00 2.28 -12.76
C LEU A 126 13.46 2.17 -14.20
N LEU A 127 12.71 3.16 -14.68
CA LEU A 127 12.12 3.17 -16.02
C LEU A 127 12.90 4.04 -17.02
N ASN A 128 13.84 4.86 -16.56
CA ASN A 128 14.49 5.92 -17.36
C ASN A 128 15.28 5.42 -18.59
N ASN A 129 15.76 4.19 -18.57
CA ASN A 129 16.58 3.62 -19.65
C ASN A 129 15.91 2.43 -20.35
N ILE A 130 14.61 2.21 -20.13
CA ILE A 130 13.87 1.15 -20.80
C ILE A 130 13.83 1.45 -22.32
N GLY A 131 14.09 0.42 -23.13
CA GLY A 131 14.12 0.55 -24.58
C GLY A 131 15.45 1.03 -25.16
N LYS A 132 16.44 1.36 -24.32
CA LYS A 132 17.81 1.61 -24.80
C LYS A 132 18.53 0.27 -24.97
N ALA A 133 19.30 0.12 -26.05
CA ALA A 133 20.09 -1.08 -26.29
C ALA A 133 21.03 -1.35 -25.09
N ASN A 134 21.01 -2.58 -24.57
CA ASN A 134 21.80 -3.05 -23.43
C ASN A 134 21.48 -2.36 -22.08
N SER A 135 20.24 -1.93 -21.85
CA SER A 135 19.85 -1.36 -20.57
C SER A 135 19.77 -2.43 -19.48
N ASN A 136 20.58 -2.28 -18.43
CA ASN A 136 20.48 -3.10 -17.22
C ASN A 136 19.14 -2.86 -16.48
N ASP A 137 18.55 -1.69 -16.65
CA ASP A 137 17.29 -1.32 -15.98
C ASP A 137 16.12 -2.22 -16.42
N GLU A 138 16.09 -2.61 -17.72
CA GLU A 138 15.07 -3.54 -18.23
C GLU A 138 15.23 -4.93 -17.61
N ILE A 139 16.47 -5.40 -17.44
CA ILE A 139 16.74 -6.68 -16.79
C ILE A 139 16.32 -6.64 -15.32
N VAL A 140 16.66 -5.57 -14.61
CA VAL A 140 16.31 -5.38 -13.20
C VAL A 140 14.79 -5.34 -13.06
N LEU A 141 14.09 -4.49 -13.83
CA LEU A 141 12.65 -4.36 -13.78
C LEU A 141 11.94 -5.70 -14.02
N ARG A 142 12.33 -6.42 -15.07
CA ARG A 142 11.74 -7.73 -15.40
C ARG A 142 11.88 -8.72 -14.25
N ASN A 143 13.05 -8.78 -13.61
CA ASN A 143 13.28 -9.68 -12.47
C ASN A 143 12.50 -9.24 -11.22
N VAL A 144 12.40 -7.95 -10.94
CA VAL A 144 11.60 -7.41 -9.84
C VAL A 144 10.12 -7.76 -10.03
N VAL A 145 9.58 -7.52 -11.22
CA VAL A 145 8.18 -7.85 -11.54
C VAL A 145 7.92 -9.36 -11.40
N LYS A 146 8.82 -10.18 -11.94
CA LYS A 146 8.70 -11.64 -11.84
C LYS A 146 8.72 -12.11 -10.39
N MET A 147 9.65 -11.60 -9.59
CA MET A 147 9.77 -11.92 -8.17
C MET A 147 8.52 -11.51 -7.38
N ALA A 148 8.02 -10.29 -7.59
CA ALA A 148 6.78 -9.82 -6.96
C ALA A 148 5.58 -10.72 -7.30
N GLN A 149 5.47 -11.16 -8.57
CA GLN A 149 4.42 -12.07 -9.01
C GLN A 149 4.54 -13.46 -8.37
N GLU A 150 5.75 -14.00 -8.25
CA GLU A 150 6.00 -15.31 -7.64
C GLU A 150 5.72 -15.28 -6.14
N LEU A 151 6.13 -14.23 -5.43
CA LEU A 151 5.85 -14.04 -4.01
C LEU A 151 4.35 -13.89 -3.74
N ASN A 152 3.63 -13.16 -4.58
CA ASN A 152 2.18 -13.00 -4.46
C ASN A 152 1.42 -14.31 -4.71
N LYS A 153 1.95 -15.21 -5.56
CA LYS A 153 1.40 -16.57 -5.74
C LYS A 153 1.69 -17.48 -4.55
N ALA A 154 2.85 -17.34 -3.93
CA ALA A 154 3.23 -18.13 -2.75
C ALA A 154 2.40 -17.76 -1.50
N HIS A 155 1.94 -16.51 -1.43
CA HIS A 155 1.11 -15.99 -0.36
C HIS A 155 -0.15 -15.31 -0.92
N PRO A 156 -1.09 -16.07 -1.52
CA PRO A 156 -2.27 -15.47 -2.12
C PRO A 156 -3.03 -14.69 -1.06
N LEU A 157 -3.15 -13.40 -1.29
CA LEU A 157 -4.03 -12.55 -0.52
C LEU A 157 -5.44 -13.12 -0.66
N ALA A 158 -6.15 -13.23 0.44
CA ALA A 158 -7.57 -13.54 0.41
C ALA A 158 -8.29 -12.37 -0.30
N HIS A 159 -8.32 -12.42 -1.62
CA HIS A 159 -9.16 -11.53 -2.41
C HIS A 159 -10.59 -11.76 -1.96
N SER A 160 -11.22 -10.71 -1.47
CA SER A 160 -12.66 -10.73 -1.21
C SER A 160 -13.36 -11.26 -2.46
N ASN A 161 -14.32 -12.16 -2.29
CA ASN A 161 -15.04 -12.96 -3.31
C ASN A 161 -15.70 -12.19 -4.48
N THR A 162 -15.38 -10.93 -4.69
CA THR A 162 -15.98 -10.07 -5.73
C THR A 162 -15.41 -10.38 -7.12
N GLU A 163 -14.10 -10.62 -7.26
CA GLU A 163 -13.51 -10.91 -8.59
C GLU A 163 -13.88 -12.30 -9.14
N GLN A 164 -14.17 -13.28 -8.29
CA GLN A 164 -14.63 -14.59 -8.77
C GLN A 164 -16.07 -14.54 -9.34
N ARG A 165 -16.89 -13.58 -8.94
CA ARG A 165 -18.23 -13.39 -9.51
C ARG A 165 -18.18 -12.79 -10.91
N ASP A 166 -17.28 -11.86 -11.18
CA ASP A 166 -17.18 -11.21 -12.48
C ASP A 166 -16.54 -12.10 -13.54
N ARG A 167 -15.56 -12.93 -13.19
CA ARG A 167 -15.00 -13.93 -14.13
C ARG A 167 -16.03 -15.00 -14.55
N ARG A 168 -16.95 -15.38 -13.68
CA ARG A 168 -18.03 -16.31 -14.03
C ARG A 168 -19.14 -15.68 -14.89
N ARG A 169 -19.28 -14.34 -14.85
CA ARG A 169 -20.21 -13.62 -15.73
C ARG A 169 -19.69 -13.49 -17.16
N LEU A 170 -18.39 -13.25 -17.33
CA LEU A 170 -17.74 -13.13 -18.65
C LEU A 170 -17.58 -14.47 -19.40
N GLN A 171 -17.66 -15.62 -18.71
CA GLN A 171 -17.61 -16.94 -19.33
C GLN A 171 -18.99 -17.48 -19.75
N ARG A 172 -20.06 -16.73 -19.54
CA ARG A 172 -21.45 -17.13 -19.89
C ARG A 172 -22.07 -16.24 -20.97
N GLN A 173 -21.28 -15.42 -21.63
CA GLN A 173 -21.61 -14.73 -22.89
C GLN A 173 -20.76 -15.29 -24.03
#